data_5e49cc249188ca3fcc8de822e853a2cc
#
_entry.id   5e49cc249188ca3fcc8de822e853a2cc
#
_cell.length_a   1.000
_cell.length_b   1.000
_cell.length_c   1.000
_cell.angle_alpha   90.00
_cell.angle_beta   90.00
_cell.angle_gamma   90.00
#
_symmetry.space_group_name_H-M   'P 1'
#
loop_
_entity.id
_entity.type
_entity.pdbx_description
1 polymer ?
#
loop_
_entity_poly.entity_id
_entity_poly.type
_entity_poly.pdbx_seq_one_letter_code
_entity_poly.pdbx_strand_id
1 'polypeptide(L)'
;SVSRKLEAPLAVVIQSSSAAGKSSLMEAVLRFVPEEEQVAYSAMTGQSLFYMGETDLRHKVLAIAEQQGAESAAYALKLLQSSGELTIASTGKDPQTGRLVTQEYRVQGPVMVMLTTTSIEVDEELLNRCLVLTVDEGREQTRAIQKLQREERTLGGLVRKQERGRLLQLHRNAQRLLRPLHVVNPFAAELSFADHATRTRRDHAKYLALIDAIALLHQYQRPVKTAEVGGGELRYVEVTRSDIELADTLAAGLLARALDELPPQTRRLIGLIGELVDQQAKQQAIDPGQVRFTRRDVRDFTGWGNTQLKVHLSRLEELEYLVVLSGGTRRRMVYSVAYEYDSNWSGSEGNWSGSGRPLVGGVTRPVLSNDHEQIGHLVGANGKARLGRGAKKGSYLKIESGSDKPRRAAGGLT
;
A
#
# COMPACT_ATOMS: atom_id res chain seq x y z
N SER A 1 -0.95 9.04 -2.49
CA SER A 1 -1.67 10.12 -3.20
C SER A 1 -1.35 10.15 -4.69
N VAL A 2 -0.08 10.05 -5.11
CA VAL A 2 0.33 10.11 -6.54
C VAL A 2 -0.32 9.01 -7.38
N SER A 3 -0.43 7.78 -6.84
CA SER A 3 -0.99 6.63 -7.56
C SER A 3 -2.42 6.85 -8.10
N ARG A 4 -3.18 7.84 -7.58
CA ARG A 4 -4.50 8.19 -8.13
C ARG A 4 -4.47 8.56 -9.61
N LYS A 5 -3.30 8.99 -10.12
CA LYS A 5 -3.11 9.37 -11.54
C LYS A 5 -2.78 8.16 -12.43
N LEU A 6 -2.53 6.97 -11.86
CA LEU A 6 -2.35 5.72 -12.60
C LEU A 6 -3.70 5.14 -13.06
N GLU A 7 -3.67 4.26 -14.04
CA GLU A 7 -4.84 3.50 -14.50
C GLU A 7 -5.30 2.49 -13.43
N ALA A 8 -4.35 1.91 -12.68
CA ALA A 8 -4.62 1.01 -11.55
C ALA A 8 -4.04 1.61 -10.25
N PRO A 9 -4.77 2.51 -9.57
CA PRO A 9 -4.30 3.14 -8.34
C PRO A 9 -4.13 2.15 -7.20
N LEU A 10 -3.15 2.41 -6.34
CA LEU A 10 -3.00 1.68 -5.08
C LEU A 10 -4.14 2.01 -4.13
N ALA A 11 -4.72 1.00 -3.49
CA ALA A 11 -5.62 1.18 -2.36
C ALA A 11 -4.88 1.00 -1.03
N VAL A 12 -5.32 1.70 0.01
CA VAL A 12 -4.68 1.69 1.34
C VAL A 12 -5.73 1.46 2.42
N VAL A 13 -5.46 0.54 3.33
CA VAL A 13 -6.22 0.34 4.57
C VAL A 13 -5.31 0.66 5.75
N ILE A 14 -5.73 1.56 6.64
CA ILE A 14 -5.04 1.86 7.89
C ILE A 14 -5.79 1.14 9.01
N GLN A 15 -5.21 0.04 9.50
CA GLN A 15 -5.81 -0.83 10.52
C GLN A 15 -5.03 -0.70 11.83
N SER A 16 -5.68 -0.28 12.90
CA SER A 16 -5.09 -0.15 14.23
C SER A 16 -6.19 -0.08 15.30
N SER A 17 -5.83 -0.12 16.58
CA SER A 17 -6.79 -0.02 17.68
C SER A 17 -7.56 1.32 17.68
N SER A 18 -8.61 1.41 18.49
CA SER A 18 -9.31 2.67 18.69
C SER A 18 -8.37 3.72 19.30
N ALA A 19 -8.54 4.98 18.90
CA ALA A 19 -7.72 6.11 19.34
C ALA A 19 -6.22 6.07 18.98
N ALA A 20 -5.78 5.12 18.15
CA ALA A 20 -4.38 5.01 17.70
C ALA A 20 -3.90 6.15 16.78
N GLY A 21 -4.81 7.01 16.28
CA GLY A 21 -4.45 8.11 15.40
C GLY A 21 -4.62 7.82 13.90
N LYS A 22 -5.35 6.77 13.52
CA LYS A 22 -5.63 6.40 12.11
C LYS A 22 -6.22 7.56 11.30
N SER A 23 -7.27 8.18 11.82
CA SER A 23 -7.93 9.33 11.16
C SER A 23 -6.96 10.51 11.03
N SER A 24 -6.16 10.80 12.06
CA SER A 24 -5.14 11.85 12.01
C SER A 24 -4.08 11.58 10.94
N LEU A 25 -3.65 10.32 10.77
CA LEU A 25 -2.72 9.93 9.71
C LEU A 25 -3.34 10.11 8.34
N MET A 26 -4.58 9.65 8.15
CA MET A 26 -5.32 9.82 6.90
C MET A 26 -5.50 11.31 6.56
N GLU A 27 -5.95 12.13 7.51
CA GLU A 27 -6.09 13.58 7.33
C GLU A 27 -4.76 14.24 7.01
N ALA A 28 -3.66 13.84 7.66
CA ALA A 28 -2.33 14.37 7.37
C ALA A 28 -1.93 14.12 5.91
N VAL A 29 -2.22 12.93 5.37
CA VAL A 29 -1.98 12.61 3.95
C VAL A 29 -2.90 13.39 3.03
N LEU A 30 -4.19 13.51 3.36
CA LEU A 30 -5.17 14.24 2.54
C LEU A 30 -4.83 15.74 2.44
N ARG A 31 -4.21 16.33 3.45
CA ARG A 31 -3.75 17.74 3.40
C ARG A 31 -2.77 18.02 2.27
N PHE A 32 -2.06 17.02 1.75
CA PHE A 32 -1.18 17.16 0.59
C PHE A 32 -1.90 17.04 -0.74
N VAL A 33 -3.13 16.52 -0.77
CA VAL A 33 -3.95 16.36 -1.98
C VAL A 33 -4.76 17.63 -2.20
N PRO A 34 -4.92 18.13 -3.45
CA PRO A 34 -5.85 19.22 -3.76
C PRO A 34 -7.29 18.89 -3.32
N GLU A 35 -8.02 19.88 -2.82
CA GLU A 35 -9.36 19.66 -2.28
C GLU A 35 -10.35 19.17 -3.35
N GLU A 36 -10.20 19.63 -4.59
CA GLU A 36 -10.98 19.20 -5.75
C GLU A 36 -10.69 17.77 -6.21
N GLU A 37 -9.54 17.20 -5.80
CA GLU A 37 -9.13 15.85 -6.15
C GLU A 37 -9.31 14.86 -4.98
N GLN A 38 -10.07 15.21 -3.97
CA GLN A 38 -10.40 14.35 -2.85
C GLN A 38 -11.90 14.32 -2.57
N VAL A 39 -12.37 13.15 -2.17
CA VAL A 39 -13.73 12.93 -1.66
C VAL A 39 -13.59 12.21 -0.34
N ALA A 40 -14.01 12.83 0.76
CA ALA A 40 -13.84 12.29 2.10
C ALA A 40 -15.17 12.14 2.81
N TYR A 41 -15.37 10.96 3.40
CA TYR A 41 -16.56 10.62 4.19
C TYR A 41 -16.16 10.14 5.57
N SER A 42 -16.89 10.59 6.59
CA SER A 42 -16.72 10.11 7.97
C SER A 42 -17.23 8.67 8.12
N ALA A 43 -18.31 8.34 7.44
CA ALA A 43 -18.89 7.01 7.36
C ALA A 43 -19.62 6.86 6.02
N MET A 44 -19.73 5.63 5.54
CA MET A 44 -20.39 5.32 4.28
C MET A 44 -21.18 4.02 4.40
N THR A 45 -22.42 4.03 3.94
CA THR A 45 -23.19 2.80 3.76
C THR A 45 -22.84 2.13 2.45
N GLY A 46 -23.01 0.81 2.36
CA GLY A 46 -22.65 0.08 1.15
C GLY A 46 -23.37 0.53 -0.11
N GLN A 47 -24.58 1.02 0.03
CA GLN A 47 -25.35 1.50 -1.11
C GLN A 47 -24.99 2.92 -1.51
N SER A 48 -24.43 3.75 -0.63
CA SER A 48 -24.15 5.17 -0.93
C SER A 48 -23.14 5.34 -2.06
N LEU A 49 -22.16 4.42 -2.22
CA LEU A 49 -21.24 4.42 -3.34
C LEU A 49 -21.93 4.30 -4.70
N PHE A 50 -22.98 3.51 -4.78
CA PHE A 50 -23.71 3.29 -6.02
C PHE A 50 -24.55 4.53 -6.42
N TYR A 51 -25.03 5.30 -5.46
CA TYR A 51 -25.84 6.48 -5.70
C TYR A 51 -25.01 7.77 -5.85
N MET A 52 -23.70 7.68 -5.85
CA MET A 52 -22.80 8.79 -6.18
C MET A 52 -22.79 9.12 -7.70
N GLY A 53 -23.71 8.58 -8.46
CA GLY A 53 -23.79 8.46 -9.91
C GLY A 53 -23.42 9.66 -10.79
N GLU A 54 -23.36 10.87 -10.25
CA GLU A 54 -22.89 12.06 -10.98
C GLU A 54 -21.48 12.49 -10.53
N THR A 55 -20.90 11.82 -9.55
CA THR A 55 -19.58 12.18 -9.03
C THR A 55 -18.49 11.48 -9.82
N ASP A 56 -17.78 12.24 -10.64
CA ASP A 56 -16.57 11.78 -11.31
C ASP A 56 -15.47 11.53 -10.26
N LEU A 57 -15.11 10.27 -10.04
CA LEU A 57 -14.03 9.85 -9.12
C LEU A 57 -12.70 9.66 -9.83
N ARG A 58 -12.63 9.86 -11.14
CA ARG A 58 -11.40 9.67 -11.91
C ARG A 58 -10.25 10.51 -11.37
N HIS A 59 -9.16 9.82 -11.08
CA HIS A 59 -7.93 10.41 -10.57
C HIS A 59 -8.07 11.17 -9.24
N LYS A 60 -9.09 10.83 -8.45
CA LYS A 60 -9.31 11.37 -7.11
C LYS A 60 -8.90 10.38 -6.02
N VAL A 61 -8.83 10.89 -4.79
CA VAL A 61 -8.69 10.08 -3.57
C VAL A 61 -10.07 9.97 -2.92
N LEU A 62 -10.58 8.76 -2.77
CA LEU A 62 -11.76 8.45 -1.96
C LEU A 62 -11.29 8.01 -0.58
N ALA A 63 -11.51 8.85 0.42
CA ALA A 63 -11.14 8.59 1.80
C ALA A 63 -12.37 8.29 2.65
N ILE A 64 -12.37 7.17 3.37
CA ILE A 64 -13.46 6.76 4.24
C ILE A 64 -12.89 6.53 5.64
N ALA A 65 -13.28 7.40 6.58
CA ALA A 65 -12.90 7.29 7.97
C ALA A 65 -13.95 6.42 8.67
N GLU A 66 -13.50 5.32 9.25
CA GLU A 66 -14.32 4.39 10.02
C GLU A 66 -15.32 3.56 9.18
N GLN A 67 -14.93 2.32 8.99
CA GLN A 67 -15.70 1.33 8.26
C GLN A 67 -16.70 0.63 9.21
N GLN A 68 -17.72 1.33 9.71
CA GLN A 68 -18.87 0.70 10.33
C GLN A 68 -19.95 0.42 9.28
N GLY A 69 -20.36 -0.84 9.13
CA GLY A 69 -21.32 -1.28 8.11
C GLY A 69 -20.70 -1.72 6.78
N ALA A 70 -19.47 -2.11 6.80
CA ALA A 70 -18.55 -2.22 5.66
C ALA A 70 -18.72 -3.42 4.74
N GLU A 71 -19.44 -4.46 5.10
CA GLU A 71 -19.54 -5.63 4.19
C GLU A 71 -20.15 -5.25 2.83
N SER A 72 -21.18 -4.43 2.83
CA SER A 72 -21.80 -3.96 1.59
C SER A 72 -20.97 -2.89 0.87
N ALA A 73 -20.24 -2.02 1.60
CA ALA A 73 -19.29 -1.08 1.01
C ALA A 73 -18.04 -1.78 0.48
N ALA A 74 -17.58 -2.84 1.14
CA ALA A 74 -16.45 -3.64 0.69
C ALA A 74 -16.68 -4.21 -0.72
N TYR A 75 -17.88 -4.70 -1.00
CA TYR A 75 -18.22 -5.21 -2.34
C TYR A 75 -18.11 -4.14 -3.42
N ALA A 76 -18.70 -2.96 -3.20
CA ALA A 76 -18.65 -1.85 -4.14
C ALA A 76 -17.20 -1.35 -4.36
N LEU A 77 -16.42 -1.27 -3.27
CA LEU A 77 -15.00 -0.89 -3.33
C LEU A 77 -14.17 -1.92 -4.09
N LYS A 78 -14.44 -3.23 -3.93
CA LYS A 78 -13.79 -4.29 -4.70
C LYS A 78 -14.07 -4.18 -6.20
N LEU A 79 -15.30 -3.91 -6.58
CA LEU A 79 -15.67 -3.68 -7.98
C LEU A 79 -14.95 -2.46 -8.55
N LEU A 80 -14.98 -1.33 -7.83
CA LEU A 80 -14.33 -0.11 -8.27
C LEU A 80 -12.81 -0.28 -8.43
N GLN A 81 -12.17 -1.09 -7.57
CA GLN A 81 -10.75 -1.42 -7.67
C GLN A 81 -10.42 -2.41 -8.80
N SER A 82 -11.37 -3.28 -9.19
CA SER A 82 -11.12 -4.33 -10.18
C SER A 82 -11.43 -3.90 -11.59
N SER A 83 -12.58 -3.25 -11.78
CA SER A 83 -13.10 -2.86 -13.10
C SER A 83 -12.88 -1.38 -13.40
N GLY A 84 -12.44 -0.59 -12.42
CA GLY A 84 -12.31 0.86 -12.56
C GLY A 84 -13.65 1.59 -12.65
N GLU A 85 -14.76 0.86 -12.63
CA GLU A 85 -16.11 1.44 -12.63
C GLU A 85 -17.08 0.62 -11.80
N LEU A 86 -18.13 1.27 -11.36
CA LEU A 86 -19.21 0.67 -10.60
C LEU A 86 -20.53 1.04 -11.26
N THR A 87 -21.30 0.03 -11.64
CA THR A 87 -22.63 0.21 -12.24
C THR A 87 -23.67 -0.52 -11.41
N ILE A 88 -24.77 0.14 -11.11
CA ILE A 88 -25.94 -0.48 -10.47
C ILE A 88 -27.22 -0.08 -11.19
N ALA A 89 -28.07 -1.05 -11.44
CA ALA A 89 -29.45 -0.81 -11.86
C ALA A 89 -30.36 -0.88 -10.62
N SER A 90 -31.05 0.20 -10.33
CA SER A 90 -31.99 0.29 -9.21
C SER A 90 -33.40 0.59 -9.75
N THR A 91 -34.37 -0.23 -9.35
CA THR A 91 -35.77 -0.03 -9.72
C THR A 91 -36.49 0.73 -8.61
N GLY A 92 -36.93 1.94 -8.96
CA GLY A 92 -37.69 2.82 -8.07
C GLY A 92 -39.05 3.20 -8.67
N LYS A 93 -39.93 3.78 -7.87
CA LYS A 93 -41.16 4.38 -8.36
C LYS A 93 -40.87 5.82 -8.81
N ASP A 94 -41.23 6.15 -10.03
CA ASP A 94 -41.21 7.51 -10.53
C ASP A 94 -42.19 8.35 -9.69
N PRO A 95 -41.74 9.46 -9.07
CA PRO A 95 -42.59 10.31 -8.22
C PRO A 95 -43.75 10.93 -8.98
N GLN A 96 -43.63 11.12 -10.31
CA GLN A 96 -44.67 11.81 -11.12
C GLN A 96 -45.68 10.83 -11.69
N THR A 97 -45.23 9.63 -12.10
CA THR A 97 -46.10 8.68 -12.82
C THR A 97 -46.52 7.47 -11.94
N GLY A 98 -45.87 7.27 -10.79
CA GLY A 98 -46.08 6.11 -9.91
C GLY A 98 -45.65 4.78 -10.52
N ARG A 99 -45.11 4.76 -11.75
CA ARG A 99 -44.66 3.54 -12.43
C ARG A 99 -43.28 3.14 -11.95
N LEU A 100 -42.99 1.85 -12.00
CA LEU A 100 -41.66 1.31 -11.76
C LEU A 100 -40.75 1.69 -12.93
N VAL A 101 -39.67 2.40 -12.63
CA VAL A 101 -38.62 2.79 -13.59
C VAL A 101 -37.30 2.26 -13.06
N THR A 102 -36.54 1.60 -13.94
CA THR A 102 -35.16 1.19 -13.62
C THR A 102 -34.22 2.32 -14.00
N GLN A 103 -33.48 2.83 -13.03
CA GLN A 103 -32.42 3.82 -13.22
C GLN A 103 -31.08 3.13 -13.09
N GLU A 104 -30.17 3.43 -14.00
CA GLU A 104 -28.79 2.98 -13.95
C GLU A 104 -27.91 4.10 -13.37
N TYR A 105 -27.15 3.76 -12.34
CA TYR A 105 -26.15 4.65 -11.75
C TYR A 105 -24.78 4.14 -12.09
N ARG A 106 -23.91 5.01 -12.55
CA ARG A 106 -22.54 4.67 -12.95
C ARG A 106 -21.54 5.59 -12.26
N VAL A 107 -20.60 5.01 -11.53
CA VAL A 107 -19.48 5.71 -10.91
C VAL A 107 -18.21 5.33 -11.65
N GLN A 108 -17.48 6.33 -12.15
CA GLN A 108 -16.30 6.12 -12.96
C GLN A 108 -15.02 6.36 -12.16
N GLY A 109 -14.06 5.42 -12.26
CA GLY A 109 -12.67 5.53 -11.83
C GLY A 109 -11.73 5.81 -13.02
N PRO A 110 -10.43 5.66 -12.84
CA PRO A 110 -9.74 5.07 -11.69
C PRO A 110 -9.75 5.98 -10.45
N VAL A 111 -9.83 5.38 -9.26
CA VAL A 111 -9.85 6.09 -7.97
C VAL A 111 -8.90 5.43 -6.97
N MET A 112 -8.13 6.24 -6.27
CA MET A 112 -7.33 5.78 -5.14
C MET A 112 -8.20 5.71 -3.89
N VAL A 113 -8.33 4.53 -3.29
CA VAL A 113 -9.13 4.31 -2.08
C VAL A 113 -8.24 4.34 -0.84
N MET A 114 -8.65 5.08 0.19
CA MET A 114 -8.02 5.11 1.50
C MET A 114 -9.06 4.87 2.58
N LEU A 115 -8.88 3.83 3.38
CA LEU A 115 -9.81 3.41 4.42
C LEU A 115 -9.12 3.41 5.78
N THR A 116 -9.87 3.69 6.85
CA THR A 116 -9.44 3.40 8.22
C THR A 116 -10.39 2.40 8.86
N THR A 117 -9.87 1.49 9.69
CA THR A 117 -10.70 0.52 10.41
C THR A 117 -10.09 0.15 11.75
N THR A 118 -10.95 -0.14 12.71
CA THR A 118 -10.59 -0.78 13.99
C THR A 118 -10.90 -2.26 13.97
N SER A 119 -11.67 -2.73 12.99
CA SER A 119 -12.03 -4.15 12.88
C SER A 119 -10.79 -4.99 12.58
N ILE A 120 -10.70 -6.13 13.25
CA ILE A 120 -9.68 -7.16 12.99
C ILE A 120 -10.20 -8.08 11.87
N GLU A 121 -11.49 -8.32 11.85
CA GLU A 121 -12.19 -9.06 10.82
C GLU A 121 -12.59 -8.10 9.70
N VAL A 122 -11.72 -7.91 8.75
CA VAL A 122 -11.97 -7.18 7.50
C VAL A 122 -12.07 -8.21 6.39
N ASP A 123 -12.95 -7.96 5.43
CA ASP A 123 -13.06 -8.80 4.23
C ASP A 123 -11.66 -9.05 3.62
N GLU A 124 -11.25 -10.30 3.64
CA GLU A 124 -9.89 -10.71 3.22
C GLU A 124 -9.64 -10.38 1.75
N GLU A 125 -10.66 -10.46 0.91
CA GLU A 125 -10.54 -10.13 -0.50
C GLU A 125 -10.26 -8.64 -0.71
N LEU A 126 -10.86 -7.76 0.10
CA LEU A 126 -10.57 -6.33 0.11
C LEU A 126 -9.14 -6.07 0.60
N LEU A 127 -8.73 -6.69 1.72
CA LEU A 127 -7.37 -6.55 2.24
C LEU A 127 -6.31 -6.98 1.23
N ASN A 128 -6.55 -8.08 0.52
CA ASN A 128 -5.66 -8.58 -0.52
C ASN A 128 -5.46 -7.60 -1.70
N ARG A 129 -6.38 -6.65 -1.88
CA ARG A 129 -6.29 -5.59 -2.90
C ARG A 129 -5.63 -4.32 -2.39
N CYS A 130 -5.48 -4.16 -1.07
CA CYS A 130 -4.99 -2.97 -0.43
C CYS A 130 -3.56 -3.14 0.11
N LEU A 131 -2.84 -2.03 0.25
CA LEU A 131 -1.71 -1.93 1.13
C LEU A 131 -2.24 -1.74 2.55
N VAL A 132 -1.88 -2.66 3.45
CA VAL A 132 -2.32 -2.60 4.84
C VAL A 132 -1.24 -1.90 5.67
N LEU A 133 -1.61 -0.77 6.27
CA LEU A 133 -0.77 0.04 7.14
C LEU A 133 -1.28 -0.05 8.57
N THR A 134 -0.36 0.11 9.51
CA THR A 134 -0.67 0.25 10.94
C THR A 134 -0.07 1.52 11.50
N VAL A 135 -0.67 2.02 12.58
CA VAL A 135 -0.08 3.11 13.35
C VAL A 135 0.80 2.52 14.45
N ASP A 136 1.94 3.14 14.71
CA ASP A 136 2.74 2.78 15.88
C ASP A 136 2.02 3.22 17.16
N GLU A 137 1.63 2.23 17.97
CA GLU A 137 0.96 2.42 19.26
C GLU A 137 1.94 2.32 20.44
N GLY A 138 3.24 2.38 20.16
CA GLY A 138 4.29 2.29 21.17
C GLY A 138 4.27 3.47 22.14
N ARG A 139 4.84 3.22 23.33
CA ARG A 139 4.94 4.23 24.39
C ARG A 139 5.81 5.42 23.97
N GLU A 140 6.85 5.17 23.19
CA GLU A 140 7.74 6.22 22.68
C GLU A 140 7.01 7.13 21.68
N GLN A 141 6.26 6.55 20.74
CA GLN A 141 5.42 7.29 19.82
C GLN A 141 4.37 8.13 20.56
N THR A 142 3.72 7.56 21.58
CA THR A 142 2.75 8.29 22.40
C THR A 142 3.42 9.49 23.09
N ARG A 143 4.62 9.32 23.66
CA ARG A 143 5.39 10.41 24.27
C ARG A 143 5.77 11.50 23.26
N ALA A 144 6.18 11.10 22.05
CA ALA A 144 6.53 12.02 20.98
C ALA A 144 5.32 12.84 20.54
N ILE A 145 4.14 12.21 20.38
CA ILE A 145 2.89 12.90 20.06
C ILE A 145 2.52 13.90 21.16
N GLN A 146 2.57 13.50 22.42
CA GLN A 146 2.27 14.40 23.56
C GLN A 146 3.24 15.59 23.61
N LYS A 147 4.52 15.36 23.29
CA LYS A 147 5.52 16.44 23.20
C LYS A 147 5.12 17.42 22.10
N LEU A 148 4.82 16.96 20.90
CA LEU A 148 4.37 17.80 19.78
C LEU A 148 3.10 18.59 20.12
N GLN A 149 2.12 17.97 20.76
CA GLN A 149 0.88 18.63 21.20
C GLN A 149 1.18 19.79 22.17
N ARG A 150 2.13 19.63 23.09
CA ARG A 150 2.55 20.72 23.99
C ARG A 150 3.28 21.81 23.21
N GLU A 151 4.19 21.45 22.33
CA GLU A 151 4.95 22.40 21.50
C GLU A 151 4.03 23.22 20.57
N GLU A 152 2.97 22.65 20.04
CA GLU A 152 1.98 23.37 19.21
C GLU A 152 1.25 24.49 19.98
N ARG A 153 1.23 24.46 21.31
CA ARG A 153 0.63 25.50 22.16
C ARG A 153 1.59 26.68 22.44
N THR A 154 2.83 26.61 21.98
CA THR A 154 3.81 27.67 22.12
C THR A 154 3.78 28.65 20.95
N LEU A 155 4.42 29.82 21.11
CA LEU A 155 4.61 30.78 20.01
C LEU A 155 5.35 30.15 18.85
N GLY A 156 6.38 29.34 19.10
CA GLY A 156 7.06 28.56 18.05
C GLY A 156 6.16 27.57 17.35
N GLY A 157 5.17 27.00 18.05
CA GLY A 157 4.13 26.16 17.46
C GLY A 157 3.22 26.92 16.48
N LEU A 158 2.84 28.15 16.83
CA LEU A 158 2.05 29.02 15.94
C LEU A 158 2.81 29.38 14.67
N VAL A 159 4.09 29.73 14.78
CA VAL A 159 4.96 30.01 13.62
C VAL A 159 5.05 28.77 12.72
N ARG A 160 5.38 27.61 13.28
CA ARG A 160 5.43 26.34 12.51
C ARG A 160 4.10 26.01 11.83
N LYS A 161 2.96 26.32 12.45
CA LYS A 161 1.64 26.09 11.83
C LYS A 161 1.46 26.95 10.58
N GLN A 162 1.93 28.19 10.61
CA GLN A 162 1.86 29.11 9.46
C GLN A 162 2.79 28.67 8.33
N GLU A 163 4.03 28.26 8.64
CA GLU A 163 4.97 27.70 7.68
C GLU A 163 4.46 26.40 7.06
N ARG A 164 3.86 25.51 7.88
CA ARG A 164 3.20 24.29 7.41
C ARG A 164 2.13 24.60 6.36
N GLY A 165 1.31 25.62 6.55
CA GLY A 165 0.30 26.05 5.59
C GLY A 165 0.91 26.37 4.22
N ARG A 166 2.04 27.08 4.19
CA ARG A 166 2.77 27.41 2.96
C ARG A 166 3.33 26.17 2.26
N LEU A 167 3.93 25.24 3.04
CA LEU A 167 4.47 23.99 2.50
C LEU A 167 3.35 23.12 1.91
N LEU A 168 2.22 22.99 2.61
CA LEU A 168 1.07 22.23 2.11
C LEU A 168 0.53 22.82 0.80
N GLN A 169 0.45 24.16 0.69
CA GLN A 169 0.04 24.80 -0.54
C GLN A 169 1.00 24.52 -1.70
N LEU A 170 2.30 24.53 -1.45
CA LEU A 170 3.31 24.17 -2.45
C LEU A 170 3.11 22.72 -2.95
N HIS A 171 2.93 21.78 -2.01
CA HIS A 171 2.67 20.38 -2.33
C HIS A 171 1.37 20.18 -3.11
N ARG A 172 0.28 20.84 -2.72
CA ARG A 172 -0.98 20.80 -3.47
C ARG A 172 -0.83 21.33 -4.89
N ASN A 173 -0.07 22.41 -5.07
CA ASN A 173 0.19 22.96 -6.41
C ASN A 173 1.02 21.95 -7.25
N ALA A 174 2.02 21.31 -6.66
CA ALA A 174 2.77 20.24 -7.34
C ALA A 174 1.88 19.06 -7.72
N GLN A 175 0.95 18.67 -6.85
CA GLN A 175 -0.02 17.59 -7.11
C GLN A 175 -1.00 17.94 -8.25
N ARG A 176 -1.41 19.22 -8.40
CA ARG A 176 -2.23 19.69 -9.51
C ARG A 176 -1.55 19.60 -10.85
N LEU A 177 -0.22 19.74 -10.87
CA LEU A 177 0.57 19.62 -12.08
C LEU A 177 0.70 18.19 -12.57
N LEU A 178 0.49 17.19 -11.71
CA LEU A 178 0.62 15.78 -12.10
C LEU A 178 -0.39 15.40 -13.18
N ARG A 179 0.13 14.90 -14.29
CA ARG A 179 -0.65 14.39 -15.43
C ARG A 179 -0.81 12.89 -15.34
N PRO A 180 -1.94 12.32 -15.77
CA PRO A 180 -2.12 10.87 -15.89
C PRO A 180 -1.38 10.38 -17.15
N LEU A 181 -0.07 10.16 -17.02
CA LEU A 181 0.77 9.59 -18.06
C LEU A 181 0.89 8.08 -17.85
N HIS A 182 1.06 7.34 -18.94
CA HIS A 182 1.45 5.95 -18.85
C HIS A 182 2.88 5.83 -18.31
N VAL A 183 3.18 4.70 -17.68
CA VAL A 183 4.51 4.38 -17.19
C VAL A 183 4.99 3.13 -17.88
N VAL A 184 6.19 3.17 -18.43
CA VAL A 184 6.85 2.03 -19.07
C VAL A 184 8.05 1.65 -18.23
N ASN A 185 8.15 0.39 -17.87
CA ASN A 185 9.28 -0.14 -17.13
C ASN A 185 10.20 -0.95 -18.05
N PRO A 186 11.34 -0.39 -18.50
CA PRO A 186 12.30 -1.10 -19.35
C PRO A 186 12.92 -2.33 -18.68
N PHE A 187 12.90 -2.37 -17.33
CA PHE A 187 13.49 -3.43 -16.51
C PHE A 187 12.46 -4.49 -16.07
N ALA A 188 11.21 -4.40 -16.55
CA ALA A 188 10.13 -5.25 -16.07
C ALA A 188 10.42 -6.76 -16.22
N ALA A 189 11.11 -7.15 -17.29
CA ALA A 189 11.48 -8.54 -17.53
C ALA A 189 12.59 -9.06 -16.59
N GLU A 190 13.34 -8.16 -15.97
CA GLU A 190 14.44 -8.49 -15.04
C GLU A 190 13.95 -8.57 -13.59
N LEU A 191 12.74 -8.08 -13.32
CA LEU A 191 12.18 -8.09 -11.96
C LEU A 191 11.79 -9.50 -11.56
N SER A 192 12.24 -9.93 -10.39
CA SER A 192 11.81 -11.18 -9.75
C SER A 192 10.91 -10.87 -8.55
N PHE A 193 9.92 -11.71 -8.32
CA PHE A 193 9.01 -11.62 -7.17
C PHE A 193 8.70 -13.03 -6.68
N ALA A 194 8.39 -13.17 -5.38
CA ALA A 194 8.02 -14.46 -4.80
C ALA A 194 6.77 -15.03 -5.50
N ASP A 195 6.79 -16.34 -5.85
CA ASP A 195 5.75 -17.02 -6.64
C ASP A 195 5.08 -18.20 -5.92
N HIS A 196 5.43 -18.44 -4.66
CA HIS A 196 5.05 -19.63 -3.88
C HIS A 196 3.56 -19.68 -3.45
N ALA A 197 2.80 -18.56 -3.56
CA ALA A 197 1.40 -18.49 -3.17
C ALA A 197 0.56 -17.71 -4.18
N THR A 198 -0.73 -18.02 -4.31
CA THR A 198 -1.65 -17.32 -5.23
C THR A 198 -1.82 -15.84 -4.87
N ARG A 199 -1.73 -15.49 -3.59
CA ARG A 199 -1.78 -14.12 -3.10
C ARG A 199 -0.64 -13.25 -3.63
N THR A 200 0.55 -13.83 -3.85
CA THR A 200 1.72 -13.10 -4.34
C THR A 200 1.48 -12.45 -5.70
N ARG A 201 0.54 -12.95 -6.51
CA ARG A 201 0.14 -12.32 -7.78
C ARG A 201 -0.41 -10.90 -7.56
N ARG A 202 -1.21 -10.69 -6.50
CA ARG A 202 -1.77 -9.37 -6.15
C ARG A 202 -0.71 -8.47 -5.51
N ASP A 203 0.15 -9.03 -4.70
CA ASP A 203 1.25 -8.29 -4.08
C ASP A 203 2.28 -7.84 -5.12
N HIS A 204 2.57 -8.66 -6.12
CA HIS A 204 3.37 -8.27 -7.28
C HIS A 204 2.74 -7.11 -8.05
N ALA A 205 1.43 -7.14 -8.32
CA ALA A 205 0.74 -6.02 -8.97
C ALA A 205 0.83 -4.71 -8.15
N LYS A 206 0.71 -4.79 -6.81
CA LYS A 206 0.91 -3.63 -5.92
C LYS A 206 2.35 -3.11 -5.95
N TYR A 207 3.32 -4.01 -6.01
CA TYR A 207 4.74 -3.66 -6.13
C TYR A 207 5.01 -2.92 -7.45
N LEU A 208 4.52 -3.43 -8.58
CA LEU A 208 4.63 -2.74 -9.86
C LEU A 208 3.95 -1.37 -9.84
N ALA A 209 2.73 -1.27 -9.30
CA ALA A 209 2.03 0.00 -9.15
C ALA A 209 2.76 0.99 -8.22
N LEU A 210 3.53 0.50 -7.25
CA LEU A 210 4.39 1.36 -6.41
C LEU A 210 5.56 1.94 -7.21
N ILE A 211 6.22 1.13 -8.04
CA ILE A 211 7.27 1.58 -8.97
C ILE A 211 6.70 2.64 -9.91
N ASP A 212 5.54 2.37 -10.51
CA ASP A 212 4.88 3.29 -11.44
C ASP A 212 4.51 4.61 -10.77
N ALA A 213 4.02 4.57 -9.53
CA ALA A 213 3.70 5.78 -8.76
C ALA A 213 4.94 6.63 -8.46
N ILE A 214 6.09 6.00 -8.19
CA ILE A 214 7.37 6.70 -7.98
C ILE A 214 7.84 7.33 -9.30
N ALA A 215 7.82 6.57 -10.39
CA ALA A 215 8.20 7.07 -11.70
C ALA A 215 7.32 8.26 -12.13
N LEU A 216 6.01 8.16 -11.92
CA LEU A 216 5.05 9.21 -12.23
C LEU A 216 5.25 10.47 -11.36
N LEU A 217 5.65 10.32 -10.10
CA LEU A 217 5.99 11.46 -9.23
C LEU A 217 7.11 12.31 -9.84
N HIS A 218 8.07 11.66 -10.48
CA HIS A 218 9.23 12.31 -11.10
C HIS A 218 9.01 12.72 -12.56
N GLN A 219 7.78 12.75 -13.07
CA GLN A 219 7.47 12.99 -14.49
C GLN A 219 8.02 14.30 -15.06
N TYR A 220 8.21 15.33 -14.23
CA TYR A 220 8.78 16.62 -14.66
C TYR A 220 10.32 16.67 -14.59
N GLN A 221 10.96 15.63 -14.07
CA GLN A 221 12.42 15.52 -13.94
C GLN A 221 12.99 14.59 -15.00
N ARG A 222 12.15 14.11 -15.92
CA ARG A 222 12.52 13.17 -16.99
C ARG A 222 11.76 13.46 -18.29
N PRO A 223 12.26 13.02 -19.44
CA PRO A 223 11.59 13.23 -20.71
C PRO A 223 10.27 12.45 -20.77
N VAL A 224 9.21 13.12 -21.22
CA VAL A 224 7.98 12.46 -21.65
C VAL A 224 8.19 11.98 -23.08
N LYS A 225 8.06 10.68 -23.29
CA LYS A 225 8.17 10.03 -24.59
C LYS A 225 6.78 9.79 -25.20
N THR A 226 6.76 9.62 -26.51
CA THR A 226 5.55 9.33 -27.28
C THR A 226 5.72 8.07 -28.10
N ALA A 227 4.66 7.30 -28.27
CA ALA A 227 4.59 6.15 -29.15
C ALA A 227 3.27 6.19 -29.93
N GLU A 228 3.32 5.85 -31.22
CA GLU A 228 2.12 5.71 -32.05
C GLU A 228 1.55 4.29 -31.86
N VAL A 229 0.31 4.21 -31.37
CA VAL A 229 -0.38 2.93 -31.15
C VAL A 229 -1.82 3.06 -31.67
N GLY A 230 -2.20 2.21 -32.61
CA GLY A 230 -3.58 2.14 -33.12
C GLY A 230 -4.09 3.45 -33.76
N GLY A 231 -3.23 4.28 -34.30
CA GLY A 231 -3.58 5.59 -34.89
C GLY A 231 -3.73 6.73 -33.90
N GLY A 232 -3.37 6.52 -32.62
CA GLY A 232 -3.30 7.53 -31.56
C GLY A 232 -1.91 7.70 -30.99
N GLU A 233 -1.63 8.87 -30.40
CA GLU A 233 -0.39 9.17 -29.71
C GLU A 233 -0.51 8.79 -28.22
N LEU A 234 0.32 7.86 -27.76
CA LEU A 234 0.45 7.45 -26.37
C LEU A 234 1.65 8.16 -25.74
N ARG A 235 1.41 8.86 -24.62
CA ARG A 235 2.45 9.60 -23.88
C ARG A 235 2.83 8.86 -22.62
N TYR A 236 4.13 8.68 -22.37
CA TYR A 236 4.61 7.90 -21.24
C TYR A 236 5.93 8.43 -20.66
N VAL A 237 6.21 8.02 -19.44
CA VAL A 237 7.51 8.18 -18.77
C VAL A 237 8.12 6.81 -18.52
N GLU A 238 9.45 6.73 -18.50
CA GLU A 238 10.14 5.48 -18.20
C GLU A 238 10.58 5.41 -16.74
N VAL A 239 10.50 4.20 -16.20
CA VAL A 239 11.06 3.83 -14.90
C VAL A 239 12.58 3.86 -14.97
N THR A 240 13.22 4.31 -13.91
CA THR A 240 14.66 4.26 -13.71
C THR A 240 15.01 3.23 -12.61
N ARG A 241 16.28 2.81 -12.56
CA ARG A 241 16.74 1.89 -11.50
C ARG A 241 16.55 2.46 -10.10
N SER A 242 16.73 3.76 -9.93
CA SER A 242 16.49 4.43 -8.63
C SER A 242 15.03 4.41 -8.19
N ASP A 243 14.07 4.38 -9.12
CA ASP A 243 12.66 4.20 -8.77
C ASP A 243 12.40 2.80 -8.21
N ILE A 244 13.05 1.78 -8.80
CA ILE A 244 12.97 0.38 -8.33
C ILE A 244 13.62 0.24 -6.95
N GLU A 245 14.82 0.78 -6.75
CA GLU A 245 15.52 0.75 -5.45
C GLU A 245 14.69 1.42 -4.35
N LEU A 246 14.04 2.54 -4.65
CA LEU A 246 13.14 3.20 -3.71
C LEU A 246 11.88 2.36 -3.45
N ALA A 247 11.33 1.75 -4.50
CA ALA A 247 10.18 0.84 -4.36
C ALA A 247 10.54 -0.38 -3.50
N ASP A 248 11.73 -0.98 -3.67
CA ASP A 248 12.22 -2.09 -2.87
C ASP A 248 12.32 -1.72 -1.39
N THR A 249 12.89 -0.55 -1.10
CA THR A 249 13.01 -0.04 0.25
C THR A 249 11.64 0.12 0.93
N LEU A 250 10.66 0.66 0.21
CA LEU A 250 9.31 0.85 0.70
C LEU A 250 8.54 -0.48 0.79
N ALA A 251 8.70 -1.34 -0.21
CA ALA A 251 8.01 -2.63 -0.30
C ALA A 251 8.45 -3.60 0.79
N ALA A 252 9.73 -3.60 1.17
CA ALA A 252 10.24 -4.44 2.26
C ALA A 252 9.45 -4.25 3.56
N GLY A 253 9.09 -3.01 3.90
CA GLY A 253 8.27 -2.72 5.08
C GLY A 253 6.76 -2.94 4.89
N LEU A 254 6.25 -2.87 3.68
CA LEU A 254 4.82 -2.90 3.37
C LEU A 254 4.33 -4.30 2.97
N LEU A 255 5.05 -4.97 2.07
CA LEU A 255 4.62 -6.24 1.47
C LEU A 255 5.05 -7.44 2.30
N ALA A 256 6.16 -7.37 3.03
CA ALA A 256 6.53 -8.42 3.99
C ALA A 256 5.43 -8.65 5.04
N ARG A 257 4.73 -7.57 5.43
CA ARG A 257 3.58 -7.65 6.34
C ARG A 257 2.31 -8.20 5.67
N ALA A 258 2.20 -8.06 4.36
CA ALA A 258 1.04 -8.54 3.61
C ALA A 258 1.11 -10.04 3.30
N LEU A 259 2.30 -10.64 3.34
CA LEU A 259 2.51 -12.08 3.11
C LEU A 259 2.17 -12.94 4.34
N ASP A 260 1.87 -12.33 5.47
CA ASP A 260 1.59 -13.01 6.72
C ASP A 260 0.08 -13.12 6.97
N GLU A 261 -0.37 -14.27 7.44
CA GLU A 261 -1.77 -14.57 7.74
C GLU A 261 -2.29 -13.79 8.97
N LEU A 262 -1.37 -13.21 9.75
CA LEU A 262 -1.71 -12.51 10.97
C LEU A 262 -2.01 -11.03 10.70
N PRO A 263 -3.16 -10.51 11.18
CA PRO A 263 -3.39 -9.08 11.26
C PRO A 263 -2.24 -8.35 11.98
N PRO A 264 -1.87 -7.14 11.58
CA PRO A 264 -0.68 -6.46 12.09
C PRO A 264 -0.60 -6.37 13.61
N GLN A 265 -1.73 -6.11 14.28
CA GLN A 265 -1.78 -6.06 15.75
C GLN A 265 -1.62 -7.44 16.40
N THR A 266 -2.20 -8.48 15.78
CA THR A 266 -2.05 -9.86 16.23
C THR A 266 -0.59 -10.31 16.12
N ARG A 267 0.08 -9.93 15.02
CA ARG A 267 1.52 -10.16 14.82
C ARG A 267 2.36 -9.46 15.89
N ARG A 268 2.07 -8.18 16.15
CA ARG A 268 2.77 -7.46 17.21
C ARG A 268 2.61 -8.16 18.57
N LEU A 269 1.40 -8.69 18.83
CA LEU A 269 1.14 -9.42 20.07
C LEU A 269 1.95 -10.70 20.17
N ILE A 270 2.02 -11.51 19.10
CA ILE A 270 2.83 -12.74 19.14
C ILE A 270 4.31 -12.42 19.32
N GLY A 271 4.78 -11.27 18.76
CA GLY A 271 6.11 -10.74 19.01
C GLY A 271 6.39 -10.49 20.49
N LEU A 272 5.51 -9.75 21.11
CA LEU A 272 5.61 -9.44 22.55
C LEU A 272 5.46 -10.69 23.43
N ILE A 273 4.66 -11.68 23.00
CA ILE A 273 4.55 -12.97 23.70
C ILE A 273 5.88 -13.73 23.62
N GLY A 274 6.57 -13.69 22.50
CA GLY A 274 7.89 -14.29 22.38
C GLY A 274 8.91 -13.66 23.32
N GLU A 275 8.97 -12.34 23.39
CA GLU A 275 9.83 -11.62 24.35
C GLU A 275 9.50 -12.01 25.81
N LEU A 276 8.22 -12.13 26.15
CA LEU A 276 7.76 -12.59 27.45
C LEU A 276 8.24 -14.02 27.74
N VAL A 277 8.07 -14.93 26.76
CA VAL A 277 8.50 -16.33 26.88
C VAL A 277 9.99 -16.42 27.08
N ASP A 278 10.80 -15.68 26.30
CA ASP A 278 12.24 -15.63 26.45
C ASP A 278 12.69 -15.14 27.83
N GLN A 279 12.04 -14.08 28.31
CA GLN A 279 12.33 -13.55 29.62
C GLN A 279 12.02 -14.59 30.72
N GLN A 280 10.88 -15.24 30.64
CA GLN A 280 10.47 -16.25 31.62
C GLN A 280 11.34 -17.51 31.54
N ALA A 281 11.69 -17.96 30.33
CA ALA A 281 12.58 -19.09 30.09
C ALA A 281 13.96 -18.86 30.75
N LYS A 282 14.54 -17.66 30.55
CA LYS A 282 15.81 -17.26 31.20
C LYS A 282 15.70 -17.19 32.71
N GLN A 283 14.59 -16.65 33.25
CA GLN A 283 14.37 -16.55 34.71
C GLN A 283 14.19 -17.90 35.39
N GLN A 284 13.52 -18.85 34.70
CA GLN A 284 13.20 -20.17 35.26
C GLN A 284 14.23 -21.22 34.86
N ALA A 285 15.22 -20.90 34.01
CA ALA A 285 16.22 -21.81 33.43
C ALA A 285 15.56 -23.02 32.77
N ILE A 286 14.47 -22.83 31.99
CA ILE A 286 13.74 -23.86 31.26
C ILE A 286 13.74 -23.55 29.77
N ASP A 287 13.40 -24.57 28.98
CA ASP A 287 13.22 -24.37 27.53
C ASP A 287 12.03 -23.43 27.23
N PRO A 288 12.14 -22.50 26.26
CA PRO A 288 11.04 -21.61 25.87
C PRO A 288 9.74 -22.36 25.53
N GLY A 289 9.79 -23.55 24.93
CA GLY A 289 8.63 -24.39 24.64
C GLY A 289 7.92 -24.91 25.91
N GLN A 290 8.61 -24.92 27.05
CA GLN A 290 8.05 -25.34 28.33
C GLN A 290 7.42 -24.19 29.12
N VAL A 291 7.62 -22.94 28.69
CA VAL A 291 7.05 -21.76 29.35
C VAL A 291 5.51 -21.80 29.24
N ARG A 292 4.86 -21.55 30.35
CA ARG A 292 3.41 -21.46 30.46
C ARG A 292 3.03 -20.09 30.96
N PHE A 293 2.14 -19.42 30.24
CA PHE A 293 1.70 -18.07 30.58
C PHE A 293 0.19 -17.92 30.50
N THR A 294 -0.32 -16.91 31.16
CA THR A 294 -1.75 -16.57 31.18
C THR A 294 -2.00 -15.24 30.49
N ARG A 295 -3.27 -14.94 30.16
CA ARG A 295 -3.66 -13.60 29.66
C ARG A 295 -3.23 -12.47 30.61
N ARG A 296 -3.18 -12.75 31.92
CA ARG A 296 -2.73 -11.76 32.89
C ARG A 296 -1.26 -11.44 32.72
N ASP A 297 -0.43 -12.45 32.52
CA ASP A 297 1.02 -12.30 32.32
C ASP A 297 1.28 -11.49 31.04
N VAL A 298 0.57 -11.81 29.96
CA VAL A 298 0.63 -11.05 28.71
C VAL A 298 0.18 -9.59 28.91
N ARG A 299 -0.91 -9.37 29.66
CA ARG A 299 -1.40 -8.01 29.95
C ARG A 299 -0.38 -7.20 30.75
N ASP A 300 0.15 -7.81 31.79
CA ASP A 300 1.05 -7.15 32.73
C ASP A 300 2.41 -6.83 32.03
N PHE A 301 2.80 -7.66 31.07
CA PHE A 301 3.99 -7.45 30.23
C PHE A 301 3.76 -6.39 29.12
N THR A 302 2.65 -6.50 28.38
CA THR A 302 2.41 -5.66 27.19
C THR A 302 1.73 -4.33 27.51
N GLY A 303 1.02 -4.23 28.64
CA GLY A 303 0.16 -3.10 29.00
C GLY A 303 -1.12 -3.00 28.17
N TRP A 304 -1.46 -4.03 27.36
CA TRP A 304 -2.65 -3.99 26.51
C TRP A 304 -3.95 -4.18 27.29
N GLY A 305 -5.06 -3.57 26.79
CA GLY A 305 -6.38 -3.72 27.37
C GLY A 305 -6.92 -5.15 27.30
N ASN A 306 -7.71 -5.55 28.30
CA ASN A 306 -8.23 -6.93 28.39
C ASN A 306 -9.09 -7.35 27.18
N THR A 307 -9.91 -6.43 26.67
CA THR A 307 -10.75 -6.68 25.48
C THR A 307 -9.89 -6.90 24.24
N GLN A 308 -8.90 -6.07 24.03
CA GLN A 308 -7.94 -6.18 22.92
C GLN A 308 -7.19 -7.50 22.99
N LEU A 309 -6.63 -7.85 24.16
CA LEU A 309 -5.94 -9.13 24.34
C LEU A 309 -6.85 -10.32 24.08
N LYS A 310 -8.11 -10.27 24.51
CA LYS A 310 -9.05 -11.36 24.27
C LYS A 310 -9.19 -11.66 22.77
N VAL A 311 -9.38 -10.65 21.96
CA VAL A 311 -9.60 -10.81 20.52
C VAL A 311 -8.34 -11.35 19.82
N HIS A 312 -7.18 -10.75 20.10
CA HIS A 312 -5.93 -11.16 19.44
C HIS A 312 -5.43 -12.52 19.92
N LEU A 313 -5.58 -12.87 21.19
CA LEU A 313 -5.23 -14.20 21.68
C LEU A 313 -6.16 -15.28 21.10
N SER A 314 -7.47 -15.01 20.97
CA SER A 314 -8.39 -15.92 20.29
C SER A 314 -7.96 -16.16 18.83
N ARG A 315 -7.54 -15.10 18.13
CA ARG A 315 -7.07 -15.24 16.76
C ARG A 315 -5.75 -16.03 16.64
N LEU A 316 -4.84 -15.86 17.59
CA LEU A 316 -3.61 -16.66 17.66
C LEU A 316 -3.87 -18.13 17.99
N GLU A 317 -4.91 -18.41 18.78
CA GLU A 317 -5.39 -19.76 19.08
C GLU A 317 -6.02 -20.41 17.83
N GLU A 318 -6.94 -19.71 17.15
CA GLU A 318 -7.60 -20.16 15.92
C GLU A 318 -6.59 -20.48 14.80
N LEU A 319 -5.51 -19.72 14.72
CA LEU A 319 -4.44 -19.91 13.73
C LEU A 319 -3.31 -20.82 14.23
N GLU A 320 -3.53 -21.54 15.35
CA GLU A 320 -2.63 -22.52 15.92
C GLU A 320 -1.23 -22.00 16.32
N TYR A 321 -1.09 -20.68 16.53
CA TYR A 321 0.14 -20.09 17.07
C TYR A 321 0.28 -20.29 18.58
N LEU A 322 -0.85 -20.40 19.25
CA LEU A 322 -0.93 -20.68 20.69
C LEU A 322 -1.75 -21.93 20.95
N VAL A 323 -1.27 -22.76 21.88
CA VAL A 323 -2.00 -23.92 22.39
C VAL A 323 -2.57 -23.60 23.76
N VAL A 324 -3.86 -23.86 23.95
CA VAL A 324 -4.52 -23.79 25.26
C VAL A 324 -4.31 -25.11 25.99
N LEU A 325 -3.51 -25.10 27.03
CA LEU A 325 -3.19 -26.32 27.81
C LEU A 325 -4.22 -26.63 28.90
N SER A 326 -4.79 -25.57 29.48
CA SER A 326 -5.85 -25.71 30.48
C SER A 326 -6.74 -24.48 30.46
N GLY A 327 -8.05 -24.70 30.54
CA GLY A 327 -9.04 -23.62 30.56
C GLY A 327 -10.45 -24.21 30.63
N GLY A 328 -11.41 -23.44 31.09
CA GLY A 328 -12.82 -23.77 31.13
C GLY A 328 -13.58 -22.63 31.75
N THR A 329 -14.91 -22.69 31.74
CA THR A 329 -15.86 -21.60 32.05
C THR A 329 -15.60 -20.89 33.41
N ARG A 330 -14.74 -21.40 34.26
CA ARG A 330 -14.35 -20.82 35.58
C ARG A 330 -12.85 -20.95 35.89
N ARG A 331 -12.00 -21.50 34.97
CA ARG A 331 -10.55 -21.66 35.17
C ARG A 331 -9.77 -20.66 34.30
N ARG A 332 -8.62 -20.23 34.81
CA ARG A 332 -7.72 -19.37 34.02
C ARG A 332 -7.20 -20.15 32.81
N MET A 333 -7.27 -19.55 31.62
CA MET A 333 -6.64 -20.10 30.43
C MET A 333 -5.12 -19.99 30.55
N VAL A 334 -4.44 -21.11 30.30
CA VAL A 334 -2.98 -21.23 30.29
C VAL A 334 -2.57 -21.55 28.87
N TYR A 335 -1.68 -20.77 28.34
CA TYR A 335 -1.18 -20.84 26.97
C TYR A 335 0.27 -21.34 26.93
N SER A 336 0.63 -21.95 25.81
CA SER A 336 2.01 -22.13 25.36
C SER A 336 2.12 -21.77 23.90
N VAL A 337 3.31 -21.41 23.43
CA VAL A 337 3.58 -21.21 22.00
C VAL A 337 3.59 -22.58 21.32
N ALA A 338 2.93 -22.70 20.15
CA ALA A 338 2.73 -23.97 19.45
C ALA A 338 3.94 -24.51 18.70
N TYR A 339 4.96 -23.68 18.45
CA TYR A 339 6.10 -24.01 17.60
C TYR A 339 7.41 -24.02 18.37
N GLU A 340 8.39 -24.82 17.89
CA GLU A 340 9.78 -24.72 18.33
C GLU A 340 10.27 -23.29 18.09
N TYR A 341 10.60 -22.64 19.20
CA TYR A 341 11.03 -21.26 19.23
C TYR A 341 12.45 -21.16 18.67
N ASP A 342 12.61 -20.49 17.54
CA ASP A 342 13.93 -20.15 17.03
C ASP A 342 14.47 -18.94 17.80
N SER A 343 15.54 -19.15 18.58
CA SER A 343 16.20 -18.15 19.41
C SER A 343 16.75 -16.92 18.66
N ASN A 344 16.67 -16.91 17.33
CA ASN A 344 17.02 -15.77 16.48
C ASN A 344 15.89 -14.77 16.30
N TRP A 345 14.76 -14.93 16.99
CA TRP A 345 13.68 -13.97 16.94
C TRP A 345 13.95 -12.75 17.85
N SER A 346 14.88 -11.90 17.48
CA SER A 346 14.99 -10.55 18.01
C SER A 346 13.92 -9.69 17.36
N GLY A 347 13.11 -8.98 18.14
CA GLY A 347 12.02 -8.08 17.70
C GLY A 347 12.41 -6.91 16.78
N SER A 348 13.58 -6.97 16.16
CA SER A 348 14.03 -6.14 15.07
C SER A 348 13.61 -6.76 13.75
N GLU A 349 12.58 -6.25 13.11
CA GLU A 349 12.24 -6.21 11.66
C GLU A 349 12.72 -7.39 10.75
N GLY A 350 12.89 -8.63 11.25
CA GLY A 350 13.48 -9.73 10.49
C GLY A 350 12.64 -11.00 10.52
N ASN A 351 12.18 -11.40 9.35
CA ASN A 351 11.87 -12.75 8.89
C ASN A 351 11.36 -13.79 9.91
N TRP A 352 10.07 -13.79 10.18
CA TRP A 352 9.41 -14.91 10.81
C TRP A 352 8.61 -15.74 9.81
N SER A 353 8.81 -17.06 9.75
CA SER A 353 8.00 -17.99 8.97
C SER A 353 7.27 -18.95 9.92
N GLY A 354 5.95 -19.01 9.82
CA GLY A 354 5.11 -19.92 10.60
C GLY A 354 5.31 -21.42 10.35
N SER A 355 6.34 -21.82 9.59
CA SER A 355 6.62 -23.22 9.25
C SER A 355 8.00 -23.69 9.71
N GLY A 356 8.68 -22.97 10.61
CA GLY A 356 10.05 -23.33 11.02
C GLY A 356 11.09 -23.26 9.88
N ARG A 357 10.69 -22.89 8.67
CA ARG A 357 11.57 -22.55 7.57
C ARG A 357 11.63 -21.05 7.47
N PRO A 358 12.81 -20.43 7.35
CA PRO A 358 12.87 -19.02 7.01
C PRO A 358 12.03 -18.85 5.73
N LEU A 359 10.94 -18.09 5.80
CA LEU A 359 10.36 -17.51 4.61
C LEU A 359 11.45 -16.59 4.06
N VAL A 360 12.33 -17.15 3.26
CA VAL A 360 13.09 -16.43 2.27
C VAL A 360 12.07 -16.00 1.23
N GLY A 361 11.19 -15.18 1.65
CA GLY A 361 10.21 -14.45 0.91
C GLY A 361 10.31 -13.00 1.32
N GLY A 362 11.46 -12.59 1.81
CA GLY A 362 11.89 -11.23 1.63
C GLY A 362 11.79 -11.01 0.13
N VAL A 363 11.25 -9.87 -0.32
CA VAL A 363 11.50 -9.37 -1.65
C VAL A 363 12.97 -9.67 -1.90
N THR A 364 13.23 -10.77 -2.61
CA THR A 364 14.59 -11.08 -3.02
C THR A 364 14.96 -9.85 -3.79
N ARG A 365 15.99 -9.12 -3.31
CA ARG A 365 16.53 -8.00 -4.07
C ARG A 365 16.53 -8.48 -5.51
N PRO A 366 15.85 -7.79 -6.45
CA PRO A 366 16.00 -8.16 -7.82
C PRO A 366 17.50 -8.21 -8.06
N VAL A 367 18.01 -9.39 -8.30
CA VAL A 367 19.40 -9.56 -8.70
C VAL A 367 19.40 -8.99 -10.10
N LEU A 368 19.61 -7.69 -10.17
CA LEU A 368 19.99 -7.05 -11.43
C LEU A 368 21.29 -7.76 -11.81
N SER A 369 21.21 -8.68 -12.76
CA SER A 369 22.38 -9.38 -13.23
C SER A 369 23.38 -8.32 -13.67
N ASN A 370 24.57 -8.33 -13.07
CA ASN A 370 25.65 -7.37 -13.35
C ASN A 370 26.26 -7.55 -14.75
N ASP A 371 25.61 -8.33 -15.63
CA ASP A 371 26.17 -8.66 -16.96
C ASP A 371 26.13 -7.49 -17.97
N HIS A 372 25.61 -6.32 -17.59
CA HIS A 372 25.58 -5.16 -18.49
C HIS A 372 26.70 -4.12 -18.30
N GLU A 373 27.62 -4.29 -17.34
CA GLU A 373 28.78 -3.38 -17.23
C GLU A 373 29.86 -3.60 -18.29
N GLN A 374 29.78 -4.66 -19.10
CA GLN A 374 30.78 -4.90 -20.16
C GLN A 374 30.43 -4.32 -21.53
N ILE A 375 29.29 -3.69 -21.73
CA ILE A 375 28.92 -3.10 -23.03
C ILE A 375 29.39 -1.64 -23.18
N GLY A 376 29.78 -1.01 -22.09
CA GLY A 376 30.23 0.40 -22.09
C GLY A 376 31.66 0.68 -22.66
N HIS A 377 32.49 -0.35 -22.88
CA HIS A 377 33.89 -0.17 -23.27
C HIS A 377 34.25 -0.59 -24.69
N LEU A 378 33.26 -0.93 -25.55
CA LEU A 378 33.55 -1.35 -26.96
C LEU A 378 33.07 -0.37 -28.03
N VAL A 379 32.81 0.88 -27.70
CA VAL A 379 32.52 1.94 -28.67
C VAL A 379 33.63 2.99 -28.61
N GLY A 380 34.80 2.60 -29.07
CA GLY A 380 35.95 3.49 -29.21
C GLY A 380 37.12 2.77 -29.84
N ALA A 381 37.06 2.39 -31.10
CA ALA A 381 38.08 2.34 -32.10
C ALA A 381 37.68 1.42 -33.26
N ASN A 382 37.58 2.05 -34.45
CA ASN A 382 37.71 1.47 -35.80
C ASN A 382 36.65 0.47 -36.32
N GLY A 383 35.78 1.01 -37.12
CA GLY A 383 35.30 0.63 -38.41
C GLY A 383 35.35 -0.82 -38.89
N LYS A 384 34.21 -1.28 -39.43
CA LYS A 384 33.93 -2.45 -40.26
C LYS A 384 33.60 -3.76 -39.51
N ALA A 385 32.34 -3.92 -39.20
CA ALA A 385 31.77 -5.24 -38.96
C ALA A 385 31.14 -5.79 -40.23
N ARG A 386 31.56 -6.99 -40.63
CA ARG A 386 30.98 -7.81 -41.71
C ARG A 386 29.65 -8.42 -41.21
N LEU A 387 28.56 -8.20 -41.95
CA LEU A 387 27.27 -8.86 -41.77
C LEU A 387 27.34 -10.34 -42.16
N GLY A 388 27.11 -11.23 -41.21
CA GLY A 388 26.80 -12.65 -41.45
C GLY A 388 25.31 -12.83 -41.76
N ARG A 389 24.99 -13.55 -42.83
CA ARG A 389 23.63 -13.86 -43.28
C ARG A 389 22.96 -14.87 -42.34
N GLY A 390 21.72 -14.60 -41.97
CA GLY A 390 20.71 -15.62 -41.66
C GLY A 390 19.91 -15.41 -40.39
N ALA A 391 18.78 -14.72 -40.45
CA ALA A 391 17.61 -14.98 -39.59
C ALA A 391 16.33 -14.32 -40.13
N LYS A 392 15.24 -14.99 -39.92
CA LYS A 392 13.90 -14.80 -40.47
C LYS A 392 13.20 -13.54 -40.00
N LYS A 393 12.29 -13.04 -40.86
CA LYS A 393 11.41 -11.87 -40.69
C LYS A 393 10.62 -11.89 -39.36
N GLY A 394 10.84 -10.87 -38.53
CA GLY A 394 9.92 -10.44 -37.49
C GLY A 394 9.78 -8.91 -37.60
N SER A 395 8.57 -8.41 -37.58
CA SER A 395 8.22 -7.00 -37.79
C SER A 395 8.78 -6.11 -36.67
N TYR A 396 9.64 -5.17 -37.05
CA TYR A 396 10.21 -4.19 -36.14
C TYR A 396 9.42 -2.88 -36.17
N LEU A 397 9.05 -2.39 -35.00
CA LEU A 397 8.60 -1.00 -34.77
C LEU A 397 9.77 -0.04 -35.02
N LYS A 398 9.60 0.91 -35.93
CA LYS A 398 10.58 1.95 -36.25
C LYS A 398 10.39 3.12 -35.29
N ILE A 399 11.36 3.37 -34.45
CA ILE A 399 11.41 4.54 -33.56
C ILE A 399 12.24 5.60 -34.27
N GLU A 400 11.65 6.75 -34.65
CA GLU A 400 12.38 7.91 -35.17
C GLU A 400 12.55 8.94 -34.04
N SER A 401 13.81 9.31 -33.78
CA SER A 401 14.17 10.41 -32.88
C SER A 401 14.11 11.73 -33.67
N GLY A 402 13.06 12.53 -33.45
CA GLY A 402 12.93 13.88 -33.99
C GLY A 402 13.82 14.89 -33.25
N SER A 403 14.87 15.38 -33.88
CA SER A 403 15.62 16.53 -33.40
C SER A 403 15.05 17.81 -34.05
N ASP A 404 14.26 18.57 -33.28
CA ASP A 404 13.82 19.91 -33.71
C ASP A 404 14.91 20.94 -33.53
N LYS A 405 15.39 21.49 -34.67
CA LYS A 405 16.16 22.74 -34.71
C LYS A 405 15.20 23.92 -34.96
N PRO A 406 15.32 25.03 -34.24
CA PRO A 406 14.46 26.20 -34.48
C PRO A 406 14.86 26.92 -35.78
N ARG A 407 13.91 27.05 -36.70
CA ARG A 407 14.03 27.95 -37.86
C ARG A 407 13.77 29.40 -37.42
N ARG A 408 14.74 30.26 -37.67
CA ARG A 408 14.59 31.72 -37.60
C ARG A 408 13.61 32.18 -38.67
N ALA A 409 12.58 32.90 -38.26
CA ALA A 409 11.73 33.67 -39.15
C ALA A 409 12.43 35.01 -39.47
N ALA A 410 12.69 35.25 -40.75
CA ALA A 410 13.08 36.54 -41.30
C ALA A 410 11.80 37.35 -41.57
N GLY A 411 11.85 38.63 -41.25
CA GLY A 411 10.73 39.56 -41.39
C GLY A 411 10.45 39.96 -42.87
N GLY A 412 9.30 40.61 -43.02
CA GLY A 412 8.84 41.27 -44.24
C GLY A 412 7.60 42.07 -43.94
N LEU A 413 7.77 43.35 -43.88
CA LEU A 413 6.75 44.42 -43.90
C LEU A 413 5.83 44.31 -45.12
N THR A 414 4.59 44.44 -44.96
CA THR A 414 3.66 45.52 -45.41
C THR A 414 2.28 45.31 -44.76
#